data_a414171dec0bcb0f82e28734292235a7
#
_entry.id   a414171dec0bcb0f82e28734292235a7
#
_cell.length_a   1.000
_cell.length_b   1.000
_cell.length_c   1.000
_cell.angle_alpha   90.00
_cell.angle_beta   90.00
_cell.angle_gamma   90.00
#
_symmetry.space_group_name_H-M   'P 1'
#
loop_
_entity.id
_entity.type
_entity.pdbx_description
1 polymer ?
#
loop_
_entity_poly.entity_id
_entity_poly.type
_entity_poly.pdbx_seq_one_letter_code
_entity_poly.pdbx_strand_id
1 'polypeptide(L)'
;MKKITKATYLKWYEDMLFWRKFEDKLAQVYIQQKVRGFLHLYNGQEAILAGTLHAMDTDKDRLITAYRNHVQPIGMGVDPKRVMAELYGKGTGTSQGLGGSMHIFSKEHRFYGGHGIVGGQIPLGAGLAFADQYHDRDNVTITYFGDGAARQGSLHETFNLAMLWNLPVVFCVENNGYAMGTSVARTANHTD
;
A
#
# COMPACT_ATOMS: atom_id res chain seq x y z
N MET A 1 19.65 -1.23 -12.29
CA MET A 1 18.38 -0.51 -12.51
C MET A 1 17.73 -0.96 -13.81
N LYS A 2 16.43 -1.26 -13.79
CA LYS A 2 15.67 -1.57 -15.01
C LYS A 2 15.64 -0.32 -15.91
N LYS A 3 15.89 -0.50 -17.22
CA LYS A 3 15.94 0.62 -18.16
C LYS A 3 14.53 1.19 -18.39
N ILE A 4 14.37 2.51 -18.23
CA ILE A 4 13.13 3.21 -18.54
C ILE A 4 13.09 3.50 -20.04
N THR A 5 12.06 3.01 -20.71
CA THR A 5 11.85 3.12 -22.16
C THR A 5 10.48 3.74 -22.45
N LYS A 6 10.21 4.06 -23.73
CA LYS A 6 8.87 4.50 -24.16
C LYS A 6 7.79 3.47 -23.77
N ALA A 7 8.07 2.18 -23.91
CA ALA A 7 7.16 1.11 -23.52
C ALA A 7 6.89 1.12 -22.00
N THR A 8 7.90 1.43 -21.18
CA THR A 8 7.75 1.59 -19.74
C THR A 8 6.80 2.73 -19.39
N TYR A 9 6.93 3.90 -20.03
CA TYR A 9 6.01 5.03 -19.81
C TYR A 9 4.58 4.70 -20.23
N LEU A 10 4.40 4.01 -21.35
CA LEU A 10 3.06 3.60 -21.81
C LEU A 10 2.42 2.61 -20.84
N LYS A 11 3.19 1.66 -20.33
CA LYS A 11 2.71 0.70 -19.32
C LYS A 11 2.31 1.41 -18.02
N TRP A 12 3.14 2.33 -17.53
CA TRP A 12 2.78 3.12 -16.34
C TRP A 12 1.50 3.93 -16.55
N TYR A 13 1.35 4.56 -17.72
CA TYR A 13 0.15 5.32 -18.04
C TYR A 13 -1.10 4.43 -18.06
N GLU A 14 -1.01 3.26 -18.70
CA GLU A 14 -2.10 2.29 -18.75
C GLU A 14 -2.49 1.82 -17.34
N ASP A 15 -1.50 1.44 -16.52
CA ASP A 15 -1.72 0.98 -15.15
C ASP A 15 -2.35 2.07 -14.28
N MET A 16 -1.79 3.28 -14.29
CA MET A 16 -2.35 4.41 -13.55
C MET A 16 -3.76 4.76 -13.98
N LEU A 17 -4.04 4.72 -15.28
CA LEU A 17 -5.38 4.97 -15.81
C LEU A 17 -6.38 3.89 -15.40
N PHE A 18 -5.95 2.63 -15.40
CA PHE A 18 -6.76 1.51 -14.95
C PHE A 18 -7.09 1.64 -13.47
N TRP A 19 -6.09 1.90 -12.61
CA TRP A 19 -6.28 2.08 -11.17
C TRP A 19 -7.18 3.28 -10.85
N ARG A 20 -7.01 4.41 -11.56
CA ARG A 20 -7.89 5.57 -11.44
C ARG A 20 -9.34 5.20 -11.75
N LYS A 21 -9.59 4.51 -12.86
CA LYS A 21 -10.94 4.08 -13.25
C LYS A 21 -11.54 3.07 -12.27
N PHE A 22 -10.70 2.19 -11.70
CA PHE A 22 -11.14 1.26 -10.66
C PHE A 22 -11.64 2.00 -9.42
N GLU A 23 -10.86 2.96 -8.93
CA GLU A 23 -11.21 3.78 -7.77
C GLU A 23 -12.43 4.69 -8.04
N ASP A 24 -12.51 5.30 -9.21
CA ASP A 24 -13.67 6.12 -9.61
C ASP A 24 -14.94 5.26 -9.66
N LYS A 25 -14.84 4.03 -10.16
CA LYS A 25 -15.97 3.09 -10.14
C LYS A 25 -16.33 2.69 -8.72
N LEU A 26 -15.34 2.48 -7.87
CA LEU A 26 -15.55 2.17 -6.46
C LEU A 26 -16.27 3.32 -5.74
N ALA A 27 -15.88 4.57 -5.98
CA ALA A 27 -16.57 5.74 -5.45
C ALA A 27 -18.07 5.76 -5.84
N GLN A 28 -18.36 5.46 -7.12
CA GLN A 28 -19.75 5.41 -7.61
C GLN A 28 -20.59 4.35 -6.89
N VAL A 29 -20.04 3.13 -6.72
CA VAL A 29 -20.79 2.04 -6.07
C VAL A 29 -20.88 2.23 -4.56
N TYR A 30 -19.95 2.97 -3.96
CA TYR A 30 -20.01 3.37 -2.56
C TYR A 30 -21.18 4.33 -2.29
N ILE A 31 -21.36 5.35 -3.14
CA ILE A 31 -22.53 6.25 -3.08
C ILE A 31 -23.85 5.46 -3.20
N GLN A 32 -23.86 4.38 -3.97
CA GLN A 32 -25.00 3.46 -4.07
C GLN A 32 -25.18 2.54 -2.86
N GLN A 33 -24.35 2.70 -1.82
CA GLN A 33 -24.36 1.90 -0.59
C GLN A 33 -24.12 0.38 -0.82
N LYS A 34 -23.48 0.02 -1.93
CA LYS A 34 -23.12 -1.37 -2.25
C LYS A 34 -21.84 -1.85 -1.56
N VAL A 35 -21.00 -0.91 -1.15
CA VAL A 35 -19.79 -1.14 -0.35
C VAL A 35 -20.00 -0.47 1.00
N ARG A 36 -19.66 -1.18 2.09
CA ARG A 36 -19.90 -0.72 3.46
C ARG A 36 -18.59 -0.38 4.16
N GLY A 37 -18.73 0.35 5.29
CA GLY A 37 -17.60 0.76 6.11
C GLY A 37 -16.93 2.03 5.60
N PHE A 38 -15.73 2.32 6.10
CA PHE A 38 -14.94 3.48 5.68
C PHE A 38 -14.21 3.17 4.37
N LEU A 39 -14.32 4.08 3.42
CA LEU A 39 -13.68 4.00 2.11
C LEU A 39 -12.60 5.07 1.99
N HIS A 40 -11.40 4.64 1.61
CA HIS A 40 -10.27 5.53 1.35
C HIS A 40 -9.70 5.26 -0.03
N LEU A 41 -9.97 6.14 -0.99
CA LEU A 41 -9.53 6.01 -2.38
C LEU A 41 -8.04 6.35 -2.53
N TYR A 42 -7.38 5.69 -3.48
CA TYR A 42 -5.97 5.91 -3.82
C TYR A 42 -5.77 6.96 -4.92
N ASN A 43 -6.82 7.64 -5.34
CA ASN A 43 -6.80 8.66 -6.39
C ASN A 43 -5.69 9.71 -6.14
N GLY A 44 -4.88 9.95 -7.17
CA GLY A 44 -3.78 10.92 -7.12
C GLY A 44 -2.43 10.37 -6.67
N GLN A 45 -2.36 9.12 -6.20
CA GLN A 45 -1.11 8.48 -5.71
C GLN A 45 -0.62 7.35 -6.65
N GLU A 46 -1.25 7.15 -7.79
CA GLU A 46 -1.00 6.02 -8.70
C GLU A 46 0.45 5.99 -9.21
N ALA A 47 1.06 7.15 -9.41
CA ALA A 47 2.44 7.25 -9.91
C ALA A 47 3.46 6.67 -8.91
N ILE A 48 3.21 6.78 -7.61
CA ILE A 48 4.06 6.18 -6.56
C ILE A 48 4.07 4.67 -6.74
N LEU A 49 2.88 4.06 -6.87
CA LEU A 49 2.75 2.61 -7.05
C LEU A 49 3.39 2.15 -8.36
N ALA A 50 3.15 2.87 -9.49
CA ALA A 50 3.72 2.52 -10.80
C ALA A 50 5.25 2.51 -10.76
N GLY A 51 5.86 3.52 -10.15
CA GLY A 51 7.31 3.61 -9.98
C GLY A 51 7.87 2.51 -9.09
N THR A 52 7.21 2.24 -7.97
CA THR A 52 7.62 1.18 -7.03
C THR A 52 7.57 -0.19 -7.68
N LEU A 53 6.48 -0.56 -8.34
CA LEU A 53 6.34 -1.85 -9.03
C LEU A 53 7.36 -2.03 -10.15
N HIS A 54 7.78 -0.94 -10.79
CA HIS A 54 8.86 -1.00 -11.76
C HIS A 54 10.23 -1.28 -11.11
N ALA A 55 10.48 -0.71 -9.95
CA ALA A 55 11.75 -0.86 -9.24
C ALA A 55 11.90 -2.24 -8.58
N MET A 56 10.83 -2.73 -7.94
CA MET A 56 10.82 -3.98 -7.19
C MET A 56 10.76 -5.22 -8.10
N ASP A 57 11.04 -6.36 -7.52
CA ASP A 57 10.81 -7.68 -8.10
C ASP A 57 9.55 -8.28 -7.47
N THR A 58 8.42 -8.20 -8.17
CA THR A 58 7.13 -8.66 -7.66
C THR A 58 7.06 -10.16 -7.39
N ASP A 59 8.01 -10.95 -7.92
CA ASP A 59 8.08 -12.40 -7.70
C ASP A 59 8.77 -12.76 -6.39
N LYS A 60 9.47 -11.82 -5.74
CA LYS A 60 10.13 -12.07 -4.45
C LYS A 60 9.89 -10.99 -3.40
N ASP A 61 9.85 -9.71 -3.79
CA ASP A 61 9.69 -8.60 -2.87
C ASP A 61 8.28 -8.53 -2.25
N ARG A 62 8.18 -7.87 -1.13
CA ARG A 62 6.94 -7.75 -0.36
C ARG A 62 6.44 -6.32 -0.33
N LEU A 63 5.13 -6.17 -0.28
CA LEU A 63 4.48 -4.88 -0.15
C LEU A 63 3.46 -4.92 0.98
N ILE A 64 3.52 -3.90 1.85
CA ILE A 64 2.57 -3.67 2.92
C ILE A 64 2.21 -2.18 2.95
N THR A 65 0.96 -1.86 3.22
CA THR A 65 0.48 -0.47 3.17
C THR A 65 -0.54 -0.15 4.26
N ALA A 66 -0.97 1.09 4.30
CA ALA A 66 -2.08 1.56 5.11
C ALA A 66 -3.45 1.18 4.51
N TYR A 67 -4.48 1.85 4.95
CA TYR A 67 -5.88 1.60 4.60
C TYR A 67 -6.27 1.99 3.16
N ARG A 68 -5.45 2.72 2.39
CA ARG A 68 -5.65 3.02 0.95
C ARG A 68 -5.04 1.91 0.11
N ASN A 69 -5.64 0.74 0.10
CA ASN A 69 -4.99 -0.48 -0.34
C ASN A 69 -5.72 -1.22 -1.48
N HIS A 70 -6.57 -0.53 -2.26
CA HIS A 70 -7.37 -1.21 -3.28
C HIS A 70 -6.55 -1.59 -4.53
N VAL A 71 -5.65 -0.71 -4.97
CA VAL A 71 -4.92 -0.89 -6.23
C VAL A 71 -3.55 -1.54 -6.09
N GLN A 72 -2.94 -1.49 -4.91
CA GLN A 72 -1.66 -2.14 -4.65
C GLN A 72 -1.71 -3.66 -4.87
N PRO A 73 -2.71 -4.40 -4.34
CA PRO A 73 -2.81 -5.84 -4.64
C PRO A 73 -3.03 -6.10 -6.13
N ILE A 74 -3.79 -5.24 -6.84
CA ILE A 74 -3.97 -5.35 -8.28
C ILE A 74 -2.63 -5.19 -9.00
N GLY A 75 -1.84 -4.20 -8.62
CA GLY A 75 -0.49 -3.98 -9.14
C GLY A 75 0.46 -5.15 -8.86
N MET A 76 0.27 -5.85 -7.74
CA MET A 76 1.01 -7.07 -7.37
C MET A 76 0.49 -8.34 -8.05
N GLY A 77 -0.57 -8.24 -8.90
CA GLY A 77 -1.08 -9.36 -9.71
C GLY A 77 -2.39 -9.97 -9.23
N VAL A 78 -3.02 -9.44 -8.18
CA VAL A 78 -4.35 -9.92 -7.75
C VAL A 78 -5.41 -9.52 -8.78
N ASP A 79 -6.28 -10.46 -9.15
CA ASP A 79 -7.40 -10.18 -10.06
C ASP A 79 -8.27 -9.05 -9.48
N PRO A 80 -8.48 -7.94 -10.21
CA PRO A 80 -9.33 -6.83 -9.80
C PRO A 80 -10.75 -7.27 -9.40
N LYS A 81 -11.27 -8.35 -9.96
CA LYS A 81 -12.57 -8.91 -9.58
C LYS A 81 -12.58 -9.44 -8.16
N ARG A 82 -11.47 -10.04 -7.69
CA ARG A 82 -11.33 -10.51 -6.31
C ARG A 82 -11.27 -9.35 -5.32
N VAL A 83 -10.58 -8.28 -5.69
CA VAL A 83 -10.55 -7.03 -4.89
C VAL A 83 -11.95 -6.42 -4.82
N MET A 84 -12.63 -6.30 -5.94
CA MET A 84 -14.00 -5.77 -5.97
C MET A 84 -14.97 -6.69 -5.19
N ALA A 85 -14.83 -8.00 -5.28
CA ALA A 85 -15.63 -8.96 -4.51
C ALA A 85 -15.44 -8.76 -3.00
N GLU A 86 -14.21 -8.51 -2.53
CA GLU A 86 -13.92 -8.18 -1.14
C GLU A 86 -14.67 -6.93 -0.68
N LEU A 87 -14.61 -5.87 -1.49
CA LEU A 87 -15.30 -4.60 -1.21
C LEU A 87 -16.83 -4.77 -1.13
N TYR A 88 -17.39 -5.71 -1.90
CA TYR A 88 -18.80 -6.09 -1.85
C TYR A 88 -19.14 -7.09 -0.72
N GLY A 89 -18.20 -7.48 0.12
CA GLY A 89 -18.40 -8.46 1.19
C GLY A 89 -18.71 -9.87 0.68
N LYS A 90 -18.12 -10.25 -0.45
CA LYS A 90 -18.33 -11.59 -1.04
C LYS A 90 -17.25 -12.57 -0.61
N GLY A 91 -17.63 -13.83 -0.33
CA GLY A 91 -16.70 -14.88 0.05
C GLY A 91 -15.62 -15.22 -1.00
N THR A 92 -15.77 -14.77 -2.24
CA THR A 92 -14.76 -14.89 -3.31
C THR A 92 -13.71 -13.76 -3.28
N GLY A 93 -13.85 -12.82 -2.35
CA GLY A 93 -12.88 -11.74 -2.12
C GLY A 93 -11.55 -12.25 -1.56
N THR A 94 -10.59 -11.35 -1.50
CA THR A 94 -9.22 -11.64 -1.05
C THR A 94 -9.14 -12.04 0.42
N SER A 95 -10.01 -11.49 1.24
CA SER A 95 -10.14 -11.76 2.69
C SER A 95 -11.53 -12.36 3.01
N GLN A 96 -12.10 -13.12 2.06
CA GLN A 96 -13.39 -13.81 2.17
C GLN A 96 -14.58 -12.87 2.45
N GLY A 97 -14.47 -11.61 2.06
CA GLY A 97 -15.48 -10.57 2.28
C GLY A 97 -15.52 -10.00 3.70
N LEU A 98 -14.56 -10.35 4.55
CA LEU A 98 -14.49 -9.92 5.95
C LEU A 98 -13.58 -8.70 6.17
N GLY A 99 -12.65 -8.46 5.23
CA GLY A 99 -11.68 -7.36 5.34
C GLY A 99 -12.23 -6.01 4.88
N GLY A 100 -13.10 -6.00 3.90
CA GLY A 100 -13.66 -4.77 3.32
C GLY A 100 -12.59 -3.88 2.70
N SER A 101 -12.81 -2.55 2.77
CA SER A 101 -11.93 -1.57 2.11
C SER A 101 -10.51 -1.49 2.68
N MET A 102 -10.32 -1.74 3.98
CA MET A 102 -9.05 -1.44 4.65
C MET A 102 -8.16 -2.66 4.93
N HIS A 103 -8.66 -3.87 4.69
CA HIS A 103 -7.98 -5.11 5.07
C HIS A 103 -7.98 -6.13 3.92
N ILE A 104 -7.39 -5.72 2.80
CA ILE A 104 -7.18 -6.58 1.63
C ILE A 104 -5.80 -7.22 1.76
N PHE A 105 -5.72 -8.54 1.64
CA PHE A 105 -4.49 -9.32 1.76
C PHE A 105 -4.37 -10.32 0.62
N SER A 106 -3.14 -10.59 0.19
CA SER A 106 -2.86 -11.68 -0.75
C SER A 106 -1.44 -12.21 -0.54
N LYS A 107 -1.31 -13.21 0.32
CA LYS A 107 -0.01 -13.88 0.57
C LYS A 107 0.59 -14.46 -0.70
N GLU A 108 -0.25 -15.01 -1.59
CA GLU A 108 0.13 -15.55 -2.88
C GLU A 108 0.87 -14.52 -3.75
N HIS A 109 0.39 -13.26 -3.73
CA HIS A 109 0.96 -12.14 -4.47
C HIS A 109 1.88 -11.27 -3.61
N ARG A 110 2.35 -11.75 -2.47
CA ARG A 110 3.27 -11.05 -1.55
C ARG A 110 2.78 -9.67 -1.12
N PHE A 111 1.48 -9.46 -1.15
CA PHE A 111 0.81 -8.29 -0.62
C PHE A 111 0.34 -8.56 0.82
N TYR A 112 1.05 -7.99 1.78
CA TYR A 112 0.82 -8.22 3.21
C TYR A 112 -0.17 -7.23 3.83
N GLY A 113 -1.00 -6.65 2.97
CA GLY A 113 -2.24 -6.04 3.32
C GLY A 113 -2.23 -4.55 3.56
N GLY A 114 -3.46 -4.08 3.67
CA GLY A 114 -3.81 -2.78 4.21
C GLY A 114 -4.12 -2.87 5.69
N HIS A 115 -3.82 -1.81 6.40
CA HIS A 115 -4.00 -1.73 7.84
C HIS A 115 -4.80 -0.49 8.22
N GLY A 116 -5.92 -0.69 8.94
CA GLY A 116 -6.77 0.40 9.42
C GLY A 116 -6.15 1.17 10.59
N ILE A 117 -5.29 0.53 11.38
CA ILE A 117 -4.58 1.19 12.48
C ILE A 117 -3.47 2.05 11.90
N VAL A 118 -3.58 3.35 12.07
CA VAL A 118 -2.62 4.33 11.54
C VAL A 118 -1.22 4.09 12.11
N GLY A 119 -0.24 3.83 11.25
CA GLY A 119 1.14 3.54 11.64
C GLY A 119 1.43 2.09 12.02
N GLY A 120 0.40 1.24 12.21
CA GLY A 120 0.58 -0.15 12.61
C GLY A 120 1.36 -1.00 11.59
N GLN A 121 1.26 -0.68 10.31
CA GLN A 121 2.00 -1.38 9.25
C GLN A 121 3.51 -1.09 9.25
N ILE A 122 3.97 -0.04 9.90
CA ILE A 122 5.39 0.35 9.91
C ILE A 122 6.26 -0.73 10.60
N PRO A 123 6.00 -1.09 11.88
CA PRO A 123 6.74 -2.17 12.52
C PRO A 123 6.46 -3.54 11.89
N LEU A 124 5.26 -3.77 11.33
CA LEU A 124 4.97 -5.02 10.62
C LEU A 124 5.83 -5.18 9.36
N GLY A 125 6.04 -4.09 8.60
CA GLY A 125 6.92 -4.10 7.44
C GLY A 125 8.38 -4.40 7.81
N ALA A 126 8.89 -3.80 8.88
CA ALA A 126 10.20 -4.15 9.42
C ALA A 126 10.26 -5.61 9.89
N GLY A 127 9.19 -6.12 10.50
CA GLY A 127 9.08 -7.53 10.92
C GLY A 127 9.12 -8.51 9.73
N LEU A 128 8.48 -8.16 8.60
CA LEU A 128 8.57 -8.94 7.37
C LEU A 128 10.02 -8.98 6.84
N ALA A 129 10.69 -7.83 6.81
CA ALA A 129 12.09 -7.73 6.39
C ALA A 129 13.03 -8.50 7.33
N PHE A 130 12.79 -8.42 8.65
CA PHE A 130 13.52 -9.19 9.65
C PHE A 130 13.36 -10.71 9.44
N ALA A 131 12.13 -11.17 9.16
CA ALA A 131 11.88 -12.58 8.88
C ALA A 131 12.59 -13.04 7.61
N ASP A 132 12.67 -12.20 6.57
CA ASP A 132 13.39 -12.54 5.35
C ASP A 132 14.91 -12.61 5.58
N GLN A 133 15.47 -11.65 6.31
CA GLN A 133 16.87 -11.66 6.68
C GLN A 133 17.21 -12.88 7.57
N TYR A 134 16.37 -13.19 8.55
CA TYR A 134 16.56 -14.34 9.44
C TYR A 134 16.57 -15.68 8.69
N HIS A 135 15.85 -15.76 7.58
CA HIS A 135 15.78 -16.95 6.72
C HIS A 135 16.69 -16.87 5.48
N ASP A 136 17.66 -15.96 5.46
CA ASP A 136 18.61 -15.76 4.35
C ASP A 136 17.91 -15.60 2.98
N ARG A 137 16.78 -14.86 2.94
CA ARG A 137 16.05 -14.56 1.69
C ARG A 137 16.51 -13.22 1.13
N ASP A 138 16.75 -13.19 -0.17
CA ASP A 138 17.09 -11.96 -0.92
C ASP A 138 15.81 -11.22 -1.37
N ASN A 139 15.07 -10.72 -0.40
CA ASN A 139 13.83 -9.96 -0.61
C ASN A 139 13.95 -8.56 -0.02
N VAL A 140 13.22 -7.61 -0.60
CA VAL A 140 13.01 -6.29 -0.02
C VAL A 140 11.54 -6.14 0.38
N THR A 141 11.28 -5.53 1.52
CA THR A 141 9.92 -5.16 1.94
C THR A 141 9.70 -3.68 1.71
N ILE A 142 8.69 -3.33 0.91
CA ILE A 142 8.25 -1.95 0.71
C ILE A 142 7.09 -1.68 1.68
N THR A 143 7.25 -0.67 2.53
CA THR A 143 6.26 -0.30 3.55
C THR A 143 5.74 1.11 3.28
N TYR A 144 4.49 1.22 2.86
CA TYR A 144 3.82 2.51 2.65
C TYR A 144 3.10 2.99 3.90
N PHE A 145 3.16 4.30 4.13
CA PHE A 145 2.39 4.95 5.19
C PHE A 145 2.19 6.44 4.88
N GLY A 146 1.11 7.02 5.37
CA GLY A 146 0.80 8.43 5.17
C GLY A 146 1.58 9.36 6.09
N ASP A 147 1.55 10.65 5.78
CA ASP A 147 2.17 11.73 6.57
C ASP A 147 1.67 11.77 8.03
N GLY A 148 0.40 11.46 8.27
CA GLY A 148 -0.15 11.34 9.64
C GLY A 148 0.48 10.20 10.42
N ALA A 149 0.71 9.05 9.79
CA ALA A 149 1.36 7.90 10.40
C ALA A 149 2.84 8.20 10.76
N ALA A 150 3.50 9.09 10.01
CA ALA A 150 4.86 9.54 10.27
C ALA A 150 5.02 10.30 11.60
N ARG A 151 3.92 10.60 12.30
CA ARG A 151 3.93 11.23 13.64
C ARG A 151 3.83 10.22 14.80
N GLN A 152 3.71 8.95 14.48
CA GLN A 152 3.68 7.88 15.50
C GLN A 152 5.07 7.61 16.07
N GLY A 153 5.17 7.43 17.39
CA GLY A 153 6.42 7.06 18.06
C GLY A 153 7.01 5.75 17.52
N SER A 154 6.13 4.80 17.15
CA SER A 154 6.52 3.52 16.56
C SER A 154 7.33 3.64 15.26
N LEU A 155 7.20 4.75 14.51
CA LEU A 155 8.06 5.01 13.35
C LEU A 155 9.54 5.12 13.78
N HIS A 156 9.81 5.95 14.77
CA HIS A 156 11.18 6.20 15.26
C HIS A 156 11.79 4.95 15.88
N GLU A 157 11.00 4.20 16.65
CA GLU A 157 11.42 2.92 17.23
C GLU A 157 11.76 1.91 16.13
N THR A 158 10.89 1.83 15.09
CA THR A 158 11.09 0.93 13.96
C THR A 158 12.31 1.31 13.13
N PHE A 159 12.53 2.60 12.88
CA PHE A 159 13.72 3.09 12.17
C PHE A 159 15.01 2.72 12.90
N ASN A 160 15.03 2.91 14.23
CA ASN A 160 16.17 2.53 15.04
C ASN A 160 16.48 1.03 14.93
N LEU A 161 15.48 0.16 15.03
CA LEU A 161 15.65 -1.29 14.89
C LEU A 161 16.05 -1.69 13.47
N ALA A 162 15.44 -1.09 12.46
CA ALA A 162 15.74 -1.38 11.06
C ALA A 162 17.20 -1.06 10.72
N MET A 163 17.71 0.06 11.21
CA MET A 163 19.12 0.43 11.04
C MET A 163 20.06 -0.44 11.86
N LEU A 164 19.71 -0.74 13.12
CA LEU A 164 20.53 -1.58 14.00
C LEU A 164 20.77 -2.98 13.43
N TRP A 165 19.75 -3.53 12.77
CA TRP A 165 19.78 -4.88 12.20
C TRP A 165 20.02 -4.89 10.68
N ASN A 166 20.22 -3.73 10.05
CA ASN A 166 20.39 -3.58 8.58
C ASN A 166 19.30 -4.30 7.79
N LEU A 167 18.03 -4.08 8.17
CA LEU A 167 16.88 -4.77 7.56
C LEU A 167 16.67 -4.34 6.10
N PRO A 168 16.36 -5.27 5.18
CA PRO A 168 16.03 -4.98 3.79
C PRO A 168 14.62 -4.40 3.65
N VAL A 169 14.39 -3.21 4.20
CA VAL A 169 13.10 -2.51 4.17
C VAL A 169 13.23 -1.12 3.58
N VAL A 170 12.26 -0.73 2.76
CA VAL A 170 12.11 0.62 2.25
C VAL A 170 10.84 1.22 2.85
N PHE A 171 10.99 2.30 3.60
CA PHE A 171 9.89 3.07 4.16
C PHE A 171 9.51 4.20 3.20
N CYS A 172 8.28 4.14 2.69
CA CYS A 172 7.77 5.10 1.70
C CYS A 172 6.63 5.92 2.30
N VAL A 173 6.86 7.23 2.49
CA VAL A 173 5.84 8.16 2.96
C VAL A 173 5.02 8.67 1.78
N GLU A 174 3.72 8.37 1.80
CA GLU A 174 2.75 8.95 0.86
C GLU A 174 2.22 10.27 1.47
N ASN A 175 2.96 11.35 1.24
CA ASN A 175 2.61 12.66 1.77
C ASN A 175 1.57 13.35 0.87
N ASN A 176 0.29 13.19 1.21
CA ASN A 176 -0.81 13.86 0.53
C ASN A 176 -1.17 15.22 1.17
N GLY A 177 -0.42 15.65 2.18
CA GLY A 177 -0.56 16.94 2.86
C GLY A 177 -1.59 16.97 3.98
N TYR A 178 -2.40 15.90 4.15
CA TYR A 178 -3.48 15.86 5.14
C TYR A 178 -3.63 14.49 5.78
N ALA A 179 -3.78 14.49 7.11
CA ALA A 179 -4.27 13.36 7.89
C ALA A 179 -5.72 13.66 8.30
N MET A 180 -6.70 13.06 7.63
CA MET A 180 -8.11 13.45 7.71
C MET A 180 -8.30 14.95 7.39
N GLY A 181 -8.82 15.76 8.31
CA GLY A 181 -8.96 17.21 8.18
C GLY A 181 -7.75 18.03 8.67
N THR A 182 -6.65 17.39 9.07
CA THR A 182 -5.52 18.07 9.68
C THR A 182 -4.34 18.13 8.70
N SER A 183 -3.91 19.35 8.36
CA SER A 183 -2.77 19.55 7.45
C SER A 183 -1.44 19.19 8.12
N VAL A 184 -0.44 18.82 7.30
CA VAL A 184 0.93 18.55 7.76
C VAL A 184 1.52 19.76 8.50
N ALA A 185 1.31 20.97 7.99
CA ALA A 185 1.81 22.20 8.62
C ALA A 185 1.28 22.41 10.05
N ARG A 186 0.12 21.84 10.39
CA ARG A 186 -0.46 21.91 11.74
C ARG A 186 0.13 20.89 12.70
N THR A 187 0.75 19.82 12.18
CA THR A 187 1.22 18.68 12.99
C THR A 187 2.72 18.49 12.96
N ALA A 188 3.44 19.25 12.17
CA ALA A 188 4.89 19.15 12.02
C ALA A 188 5.56 20.52 12.17
N ASN A 189 6.73 20.54 12.81
CA ASN A 189 7.58 21.74 12.86
C ASN A 189 8.19 22.07 11.50
N HIS A 190 8.43 21.04 10.68
CA HIS A 190 8.93 21.15 9.31
C HIS A 190 8.03 20.36 8.37
N THR A 191 7.83 20.88 7.18
CA THR A 191 6.97 20.29 6.14
C THR A 191 7.77 19.69 4.98
N ASP A 192 9.09 19.86 5.00
CA ASP A 192 10.05 19.31 4.04
C ASP A 192 10.59 17.96 4.50
#